data_a94423226b9194360c2c5c1dc573026d
#
_entry.id   a94423226b9194360c2c5c1dc573026d
#
_cell.length_a   1.000
_cell.length_b   1.000
_cell.length_c   1.000
_cell.angle_alpha   90.00
_cell.angle_beta   90.00
_cell.angle_gamma   90.00
#
_symmetry.space_group_name_H-M   'P 1'
#
loop_
_entity.id
_entity.type
_entity.pdbx_description
1 polymer ?
#
loop_
_entity_poly.entity_id
_entity_poly.type
_entity_poly.pdbx_seq_one_letter_code
_entity_poly.pdbx_strand_id
1 'polypeptide(L)'
;MIKEELSVDIQTIDAALLSKMFLAGAKNLEAKKEWINELNVFPVPDGDTGTNMSMTIISAAKEVAAVEKPVMKDLAKAISSGSLRGARGNSGVILSQLLRGFTKTIKHYDQIDKIVLCESCLLYTSPSPRDPKTSR
;
A
#
# COMPACT_ATOMS: atom_id res chain seq x y z
N MET A 1 -8.04 26.35 13.57
CA MET A 1 -7.61 27.20 12.62
C MET A 1 -6.66 26.61 11.67
N ILE A 2 -5.44 26.46 12.01
CA ILE A 2 -4.51 25.87 11.09
C ILE A 2 -4.91 24.50 10.66
N LYS A 3 -5.46 23.75 11.58
CA LYS A 3 -5.97 22.46 11.29
C LYS A 3 -7.04 22.45 10.25
N GLU A 4 -7.95 23.41 10.35
CA GLU A 4 -9.01 23.50 9.40
C GLU A 4 -8.50 23.90 8.04
N GLU A 5 -7.53 24.77 8.02
CA GLU A 5 -6.94 25.17 6.76
C GLU A 5 -6.25 24.03 6.09
N LEU A 6 -5.55 23.21 6.87
CA LEU A 6 -4.90 22.05 6.32
C LEU A 6 -5.90 21.07 5.76
N SER A 7 -7.01 20.88 6.46
CA SER A 7 -8.05 19.99 5.98
C SER A 7 -8.61 20.45 4.65
N VAL A 8 -8.82 21.73 4.50
CA VAL A 8 -9.35 22.27 3.27
C VAL A 8 -8.34 22.16 2.15
N ASP A 9 -7.08 22.39 2.47
CA ASP A 9 -6.05 22.43 1.46
C ASP A 9 -5.62 21.05 0.99
N ILE A 10 -5.81 20.01 1.81
CA ILE A 10 -5.40 18.69 1.43
C ILE A 10 -6.51 18.01 0.67
N GLN A 11 -6.59 18.35 -0.61
CA GLN A 11 -7.54 17.72 -1.52
C GLN A 11 -6.84 16.75 -2.46
N THR A 12 -5.53 16.87 -2.57
CA THR A 12 -4.76 15.97 -3.40
C THR A 12 -3.53 15.55 -2.62
N ILE A 13 -2.99 14.42 -3.02
CA ILE A 13 -1.81 13.85 -2.41
C ILE A 13 -0.73 13.78 -3.46
N ASP A 14 0.38 14.47 -3.23
CA ASP A 14 1.51 14.37 -4.14
C ASP A 14 2.43 13.24 -3.68
N ALA A 15 3.50 13.02 -4.43
CA ALA A 15 4.40 11.91 -4.14
C ALA A 15 5.08 12.05 -2.78
N ALA A 16 5.45 13.27 -2.41
CA ALA A 16 6.12 13.48 -1.12
C ALA A 16 5.20 13.12 0.04
N LEU A 17 3.95 13.55 -0.04
CA LEU A 17 2.99 13.25 1.01
C LEU A 17 2.68 11.76 1.04
N LEU A 18 2.49 11.15 -0.13
CA LEU A 18 2.21 9.72 -0.19
C LEU A 18 3.36 8.91 0.40
N SER A 19 4.59 9.32 0.13
CA SER A 19 5.76 8.68 0.69
C SER A 19 5.70 8.69 2.22
N LYS A 20 5.39 9.83 2.80
CA LYS A 20 5.29 9.94 4.26
C LYS A 20 4.15 9.09 4.80
N MET A 21 3.03 9.08 4.10
CA MET A 21 1.89 8.29 4.51
C MET A 21 2.21 6.80 4.47
N PHE A 22 2.91 6.38 3.43
CA PHE A 22 3.26 4.98 3.29
C PHE A 22 4.22 4.55 4.40
N LEU A 23 5.22 5.37 4.69
CA LEU A 23 6.18 5.05 5.75
C LEU A 23 5.50 4.99 7.11
N ALA A 24 4.57 5.91 7.36
CA ALA A 24 3.82 5.91 8.61
C ALA A 24 2.94 4.66 8.72
N GLY A 25 2.32 4.27 7.61
CA GLY A 25 1.50 3.07 7.59
C GLY A 25 2.31 1.81 7.85
N ALA A 26 3.51 1.74 7.27
CA ALA A 26 4.38 0.59 7.49
C ALA A 26 4.78 0.47 8.96
N LYS A 27 5.08 1.60 9.57
CA LYS A 27 5.43 1.62 10.98
C LYS A 27 4.26 1.20 11.86
N ASN A 28 3.08 1.65 11.51
CA ASN A 28 1.88 1.31 12.26
C ASN A 28 1.58 -0.18 12.15
N LEU A 29 1.74 -0.74 10.96
CA LEU A 29 1.51 -2.17 10.76
C LEU A 29 2.52 -2.99 11.59
N GLU A 30 3.76 -2.56 11.57
CA GLU A 30 4.78 -3.26 12.36
C GLU A 30 4.45 -3.21 13.85
N ALA A 31 3.97 -2.07 14.31
CA ALA A 31 3.64 -1.91 15.72
C ALA A 31 2.49 -2.81 16.15
N LYS A 32 1.63 -3.19 15.21
CA LYS A 32 0.46 -3.98 15.52
C LYS A 32 0.57 -5.44 15.08
N LYS A 33 1.75 -5.86 14.68
CA LYS A 33 1.89 -7.19 14.12
C LYS A 33 1.54 -8.31 15.10
N GLU A 34 1.84 -8.11 16.38
CA GLU A 34 1.51 -9.13 17.37
C GLU A 34 0.01 -9.31 17.53
N TRP A 35 -0.69 -8.19 17.54
CA TRP A 35 -2.14 -8.23 17.63
C TRP A 35 -2.73 -8.94 16.42
N ILE A 36 -2.21 -8.66 15.22
CA ILE A 36 -2.70 -9.32 14.01
C ILE A 36 -2.38 -10.81 14.04
N ASN A 37 -1.21 -11.16 14.55
CA ASN A 37 -0.84 -12.57 14.69
C ASN A 37 -1.83 -13.31 15.57
N GLU A 38 -2.30 -12.68 16.63
CA GLU A 38 -3.25 -13.30 17.55
C GLU A 38 -4.59 -13.55 16.90
N LEU A 39 -4.94 -12.76 15.90
CA LEU A 39 -6.21 -12.93 15.19
C LEU A 39 -6.13 -13.97 14.09
N ASN A 40 -4.94 -14.51 13.84
CA ASN A 40 -4.72 -15.47 12.75
C ASN A 40 -5.13 -16.86 13.18
N VAL A 41 -6.40 -17.17 13.05
CA VAL A 41 -6.92 -18.47 13.44
C VAL A 41 -7.45 -19.30 12.28
N PHE A 42 -7.67 -18.73 11.14
CA PHE A 42 -8.15 -19.43 9.96
C PHE A 42 -7.32 -19.08 8.74
N PRO A 43 -7.21 -20.02 7.82
CA PRO A 43 -7.61 -21.42 7.91
C PRO A 43 -6.67 -22.23 8.78
N VAL A 44 -5.46 -21.77 8.95
CA VAL A 44 -4.46 -22.44 9.76
C VAL A 44 -3.98 -21.46 10.82
N PRO A 45 -4.03 -21.82 12.10
CA PRO A 45 -3.66 -20.90 13.17
C PRO A 45 -2.14 -20.79 13.35
N ASP A 46 -1.46 -20.34 12.31
CA ASP A 46 -0.01 -20.20 12.32
C ASP A 46 0.45 -19.03 13.18
N GLY A 47 -0.41 -18.02 13.34
CA GLY A 47 -0.05 -16.87 14.14
C GLY A 47 1.03 -16.01 13.52
N ASP A 48 1.15 -16.00 12.19
CA ASP A 48 2.24 -15.28 11.53
C ASP A 48 1.78 -14.27 10.49
N THR A 49 0.48 -14.01 10.39
CA THR A 49 -0.04 -13.09 9.39
C THR A 49 0.54 -11.69 9.57
N GLY A 50 0.52 -11.18 10.80
CA GLY A 50 1.07 -9.87 11.08
C GLY A 50 2.55 -9.78 10.83
N THR A 51 3.28 -10.82 11.19
CA THR A 51 4.71 -10.88 10.95
C THR A 51 5.03 -10.84 9.46
N ASN A 52 4.31 -11.67 8.68
CA ASN A 52 4.56 -11.74 7.24
C ASN A 52 4.20 -10.45 6.53
N MET A 53 3.06 -9.86 6.87
CA MET A 53 2.64 -8.59 6.27
C MET A 53 3.60 -7.48 6.66
N SER A 54 4.03 -7.47 7.90
CA SER A 54 4.94 -6.47 8.41
C SER A 54 6.28 -6.52 7.68
N MET A 55 6.83 -7.70 7.51
CA MET A 55 8.11 -7.86 6.81
C MET A 55 7.98 -7.43 5.35
N THR A 56 6.85 -7.74 4.74
CA THR A 56 6.59 -7.38 3.35
C THR A 56 6.54 -5.86 3.18
N ILE A 57 5.80 -5.20 4.07
CA ILE A 57 5.62 -3.76 3.91
C ILE A 57 6.90 -3.00 4.32
N ILE A 58 7.67 -3.54 5.25
CA ILE A 58 8.93 -2.91 5.62
C ILE A 58 9.92 -2.99 4.48
N SER A 59 9.91 -4.09 3.73
CA SER A 59 10.74 -4.20 2.55
C SER A 59 10.40 -3.10 1.54
N ALA A 60 9.11 -2.85 1.33
CA ALA A 60 8.69 -1.77 0.46
C ALA A 60 9.08 -0.41 1.03
N ALA A 61 8.95 -0.25 2.34
CA ALA A 61 9.27 1.02 2.99
C ALA A 61 10.74 1.38 2.84
N LYS A 62 11.61 0.40 2.86
CA LYS A 62 13.03 0.66 2.65
C LYS A 62 13.30 1.19 1.26
N GLU A 63 12.62 0.66 0.26
CA GLU A 63 12.77 1.16 -1.09
C GLU A 63 12.21 2.57 -1.23
N VAL A 64 11.07 2.82 -0.57
CA VAL A 64 10.46 4.14 -0.59
C VAL A 64 11.38 5.17 0.05
N ALA A 65 11.98 4.80 1.17
CA ALA A 65 12.87 5.72 1.89
C ALA A 65 14.12 6.04 1.07
N ALA A 66 14.49 5.16 0.16
CA ALA A 66 15.68 5.36 -0.68
C ALA A 66 15.40 6.26 -1.87
N VAL A 67 14.15 6.58 -2.15
CA VAL A 67 13.83 7.48 -3.26
C VAL A 67 14.16 8.91 -2.84
N GLU A 68 15.11 9.51 -3.51
CA GLU A 68 15.58 10.83 -3.13
C GLU A 68 14.63 11.93 -3.52
N LYS A 69 14.12 11.85 -4.74
CA LYS A 69 13.17 12.85 -5.20
C LYS A 69 11.83 12.15 -5.40
N PRO A 70 10.87 12.38 -4.53
CA PRO A 70 9.61 11.67 -4.63
C PRO A 70 8.80 12.13 -5.84
N VAL A 71 8.86 11.33 -6.88
CA VAL A 71 8.02 11.45 -8.05
C VAL A 71 7.07 10.26 -8.01
N MET A 72 5.81 10.48 -8.36
CA MET A 72 4.81 9.43 -8.21
C MET A 72 5.22 8.14 -8.92
N LYS A 73 5.80 8.26 -10.09
CA LYS A 73 6.22 7.09 -10.85
C LYS A 73 7.31 6.30 -10.13
N ASP A 74 8.30 7.00 -9.60
CA ASP A 74 9.40 6.34 -8.88
C ASP A 74 8.91 5.76 -7.57
N LEU A 75 8.04 6.47 -6.90
CA LEU A 75 7.46 6.01 -5.66
C LEU A 75 6.63 4.75 -5.88
N ALA A 76 5.81 4.74 -6.93
CA ALA A 76 5.01 3.58 -7.27
C ALA A 76 5.90 2.37 -7.55
N LYS A 77 6.98 2.59 -8.27
CA LYS A 77 7.91 1.51 -8.58
C LYS A 77 8.56 0.98 -7.30
N ALA A 78 8.94 1.88 -6.40
CA ALA A 78 9.58 1.47 -5.14
C ALA A 78 8.63 0.63 -4.30
N ILE A 79 7.36 1.04 -4.19
CA ILE A 79 6.38 0.30 -3.42
C ILE A 79 6.16 -1.07 -4.04
N SER A 80 5.94 -1.11 -5.34
CA SER A 80 5.61 -2.34 -6.04
C SER A 80 6.77 -3.33 -5.99
N SER A 81 7.95 -2.91 -6.38
CA SER A 81 9.08 -3.83 -6.44
C SER A 81 9.59 -4.19 -5.06
N GLY A 82 9.55 -3.25 -4.13
CA GLY A 82 10.00 -3.53 -2.77
C GLY A 82 9.12 -4.54 -2.07
N SER A 83 7.80 -4.41 -2.22
CA SER A 83 6.89 -5.37 -1.60
C SER A 83 6.99 -6.73 -2.27
N LEU A 84 7.18 -6.76 -3.58
CA LEU A 84 7.30 -8.02 -4.29
C LEU A 84 8.55 -8.79 -3.85
N ARG A 85 9.68 -8.09 -3.76
CA ARG A 85 10.93 -8.75 -3.36
C ARG A 85 10.89 -9.23 -1.92
N GLY A 86 10.15 -8.55 -1.08
CA GLY A 86 10.09 -8.91 0.34
C GLY A 86 8.85 -9.67 0.75
N ALA A 87 8.06 -10.11 -0.23
CA ALA A 87 6.81 -10.81 0.11
C ALA A 87 7.08 -12.08 0.89
N ARG A 88 6.39 -12.24 1.99
CA ARG A 88 6.57 -13.39 2.87
C ARG A 88 5.23 -14.01 3.18
N GLY A 89 5.14 -15.32 2.98
CA GLY A 89 3.92 -16.05 3.28
C GLY A 89 2.78 -15.67 2.36
N ASN A 90 1.66 -16.32 2.54
CA ASN A 90 0.49 -16.03 1.72
C ASN A 90 -0.02 -14.62 1.93
N SER A 91 -0.05 -14.17 3.17
CA SER A 91 -0.56 -12.83 3.46
C SER A 91 0.37 -11.77 2.89
N GLY A 92 1.68 -11.99 2.90
CA GLY A 92 2.61 -11.06 2.30
C GLY A 92 2.47 -11.00 0.79
N VAL A 93 2.26 -12.14 0.16
CA VAL A 93 2.05 -12.17 -1.29
C VAL A 93 0.77 -11.43 -1.66
N ILE A 94 -0.29 -11.65 -0.89
CA ILE A 94 -1.54 -10.93 -1.14
C ILE A 94 -1.34 -9.43 -0.97
N LEU A 95 -0.65 -9.02 0.08
CA LEU A 95 -0.38 -7.60 0.30
C LEU A 95 0.41 -7.01 -0.85
N SER A 96 1.43 -7.74 -1.34
CA SER A 96 2.22 -7.23 -2.45
C SER A 96 1.38 -7.07 -3.72
N GLN A 97 0.40 -7.94 -3.94
CA GLN A 97 -0.49 -7.82 -5.08
C GLN A 97 -1.43 -6.62 -4.94
N LEU A 98 -1.92 -6.39 -3.73
CA LEU A 98 -2.76 -5.22 -3.48
C LEU A 98 -1.98 -3.94 -3.74
N LEU A 99 -0.75 -3.90 -3.26
CA LEU A 99 0.10 -2.72 -3.47
C LEU A 99 0.44 -2.54 -4.93
N ARG A 100 0.62 -3.63 -5.65
CA ARG A 100 0.89 -3.57 -7.08
C ARG A 100 -0.29 -2.95 -7.83
N GLY A 101 -1.50 -3.36 -7.48
CA GLY A 101 -2.69 -2.80 -8.09
C GLY A 101 -2.84 -1.32 -7.80
N PHE A 102 -2.59 -0.96 -6.55
CA PHE A 102 -2.64 0.43 -6.14
C PHE A 102 -1.64 1.28 -6.92
N THR A 103 -0.39 0.83 -7.01
CA THR A 103 0.65 1.61 -7.68
C THR A 103 0.46 1.65 -9.18
N LYS A 104 -0.15 0.62 -9.74
CA LYS A 104 -0.40 0.56 -11.16
C LYS A 104 -1.31 1.72 -11.60
N THR A 105 -2.23 2.10 -10.74
CA THR A 105 -3.13 3.20 -11.02
C THR A 105 -2.46 4.55 -10.75
N ILE A 106 -1.82 4.70 -9.58
CA ILE A 106 -1.33 6.01 -9.18
C ILE A 106 -0.12 6.48 -9.98
N LYS A 107 0.62 5.57 -10.58
CA LYS A 107 1.85 5.96 -11.28
C LYS A 107 1.61 6.88 -12.47
N HIS A 108 0.38 6.96 -12.93
CA HIS A 108 0.04 7.81 -14.07
C HIS A 108 -0.31 9.24 -13.67
N TYR A 109 -0.31 9.54 -12.37
CA TYR A 109 -0.72 10.84 -11.85
C TYR A 109 0.39 11.49 -11.06
N ASP A 110 0.54 12.79 -11.22
CA ASP A 110 1.47 13.54 -10.38
C ASP A 110 0.89 13.78 -9.00
N GLN A 111 -0.42 13.90 -8.93
CA GLN A 111 -1.14 14.06 -7.68
C GLN A 111 -2.40 13.23 -7.77
N ILE A 112 -2.81 12.69 -6.66
CA ILE A 112 -4.02 11.87 -6.62
C ILE A 112 -5.03 12.54 -5.71
N ASP A 113 -6.28 12.57 -6.16
CA ASP A 113 -7.38 13.07 -5.34
C ASP A 113 -8.11 11.86 -4.74
N LYS A 114 -9.19 12.15 -4.02
CA LYS A 114 -9.88 11.07 -3.33
C LYS A 114 -10.50 10.06 -4.31
N ILE A 115 -10.87 10.51 -5.49
CA ILE A 115 -11.47 9.61 -6.47
C ILE A 115 -10.43 8.65 -7.01
N VAL A 116 -9.25 9.16 -7.38
CA VAL A 116 -8.17 8.32 -7.86
C VAL A 116 -7.71 7.37 -6.77
N LEU A 117 -7.64 7.87 -5.53
CA LEU A 117 -7.25 7.02 -4.41
C LEU A 117 -8.21 5.86 -4.23
N CYS A 118 -9.51 6.12 -4.29
CA CYS A 118 -10.50 5.07 -4.18
C CYS A 118 -10.37 4.06 -5.31
N GLU A 119 -10.21 4.55 -6.55
CA GLU A 119 -10.09 3.65 -7.69
C GLU A 119 -8.87 2.76 -7.58
N SER A 120 -7.75 3.32 -7.15
CA SER A 120 -6.54 2.54 -7.05
C SER A 120 -6.64 1.49 -5.95
N CYS A 121 -7.32 1.81 -4.86
CA CYS A 121 -7.51 0.84 -3.79
C CYS A 121 -8.46 -0.28 -4.21
N LEU A 122 -9.43 0.01 -5.05
CA LEU A 122 -10.41 -0.99 -5.45
C LEU A 122 -9.94 -1.90 -6.57
N LEU A 123 -8.83 -1.59 -7.21
CA LEU A 123 -8.40 -2.34 -8.37
C LEU A 123 -8.25 -3.83 -8.11
N TYR A 124 -7.74 -4.21 -6.94
CA TYR A 124 -7.59 -5.63 -6.60
C TYR A 124 -8.44 -6.05 -5.43
N THR A 125 -9.20 -5.14 -4.84
CA THR A 125 -10.04 -5.51 -3.71
C THR A 125 -11.47 -5.74 -4.12
N SER A 126 -11.84 -5.29 -5.30
CA SER A 126 -13.19 -5.45 -5.80
C SER A 126 -13.20 -6.59 -6.80
N PRO A 127 -14.18 -7.50 -6.76
CA PRO A 127 -14.26 -8.53 -7.78
C PRO A 127 -14.63 -7.88 -9.07
N SER A 128 -13.68 -7.60 -9.85
CA SER A 128 -13.91 -6.81 -11.01
C SER A 128 -14.48 -7.60 -12.14
N PRO A 129 -15.62 -7.27 -12.59
CA PRO A 129 -16.16 -7.90 -13.75
C PRO A 129 -15.38 -7.55 -14.96
N ARG A 130 -14.58 -6.61 -14.85
CA ARG A 130 -13.79 -6.29 -15.93
C ARG A 130 -12.70 -7.13 -16.03
N ASP A 131 -12.71 -7.77 -15.36
CA ASP A 131 -11.74 -8.52 -15.67
C ASP A 131 -11.97 -9.22 -16.68
N PRO A 132 -12.37 -8.88 -17.06
CA PRO A 132 -12.72 -9.20 -17.92
C PRO A 132 -12.26 -9.60 -18.77
N LYS A 133 -12.09 -9.61 -18.52
CA LYS A 133 -11.87 -9.85 -19.12
C LYS A 133 -12.01 -10.51 -19.27
N THR A 134 -12.33 -10.59 -18.49
CA THR A 134 -12.77 -10.97 -18.49
C THR A 134 -13.48 -11.04 -18.69
N SER A 135 -13.74 -11.00 -18.47
CA SER A 135 -14.49 -10.97 -18.74
C SER A 135 -14.87 -11.08 -19.45
N ARG A 136 -14.89 -11.49 -19.64
CA ARG A 136 -15.32 -11.57 -20.26
C ARG A 136 -15.37 -11.90 -20.82
#